data_3c242a16025154430b035559147cdfda
#
_entry.id   3c242a16025154430b035559147cdfda
#
_cell.length_a   1.000
_cell.length_b   1.000
_cell.length_c   1.000
_cell.angle_alpha   90.00
_cell.angle_beta   90.00
_cell.angle_gamma   90.00
#
_symmetry.space_group_name_H-M   'P 1'
#
loop_
_entity.id
_entity.type
_entity.pdbx_description
1 polymer ?
#
loop_
_entity_poly.entity_id
_entity_poly.type
_entity_poly.pdbx_seq_one_letter_code
_entity_poly.pdbx_strand_id
1 'polypeptide(L)' 'MVVNFNDEEAIITYDGLQIVIQEDEAKELANAILDYFEEE' A
#
# COMPACT_ATOMS: atom_id res chain seq x y z
N MET A 1 -11.25 -4.44 0.08
CA MET A 1 -10.12 -3.64 0.53
C MET A 1 -10.34 -2.18 0.18
N VAL A 2 -10.08 -1.30 1.12
CA VAL A 2 -10.24 0.13 0.91
C VAL A 2 -8.91 0.81 1.19
N VAL A 3 -8.51 1.72 0.30
CA VAL A 3 -7.28 2.47 0.48
C VAL A 3 -7.60 3.94 0.47
N ASN A 4 -7.26 4.62 1.55
CA ASN A 4 -7.45 6.06 1.65
C ASN A 4 -6.10 6.74 1.81
N PHE A 5 -6.02 7.96 1.30
CA PHE A 5 -4.79 8.74 1.39
C PHE A 5 -5.03 9.99 2.22
N ASN A 6 -4.12 10.28 3.12
CA ASN A 6 -4.23 11.44 3.98
C ASN A 6 -2.85 12.06 4.16
N ASP A 7 -2.66 13.26 3.61
CA ASP A 7 -1.36 13.92 3.63
C ASP A 7 -0.30 13.02 3.02
N GLU A 8 0.61 12.52 3.83
CA GLU A 8 1.70 11.67 3.35
C GLU A 8 1.53 10.23 3.81
N GLU A 9 0.31 9.83 4.09
CA GLU A 9 0.04 8.50 4.60
C GLU A 9 -0.97 7.76 3.74
N ALA A 10 -0.79 6.47 3.67
CA ALA A 10 -1.77 5.59 3.03
C ALA A 10 -2.38 4.71 4.11
N ILE A 11 -3.70 4.71 4.17
CA ILE A 11 -4.44 3.93 5.16
C ILE A 11 -5.16 2.81 4.44
N ILE A 12 -4.78 1.59 4.73
CA ILE A 12 -5.33 0.42 4.07
C ILE A 12 -6.22 -0.34 5.03
N THR A 13 -7.48 -0.53 4.65
CA THR A 13 -8.42 -1.27 5.45
C THR A 13 -8.79 -2.56 4.72
N TYR A 14 -8.57 -3.68 5.37
CA TYR A 14 -8.85 -4.98 4.78
C TYR A 14 -9.30 -5.94 5.88
N ASP A 15 -10.46 -6.54 5.66
CA ASP A 15 -10.96 -7.60 6.54
C ASP A 15 -10.96 -7.17 8.01
N GLY A 16 -11.38 -5.93 8.28
CA GLY A 16 -11.44 -5.43 9.64
C GLY A 16 -10.12 -4.94 10.21
N LEU A 17 -9.04 -5.06 9.45
CA LEU A 17 -7.74 -4.59 9.88
C LEU A 17 -7.42 -3.27 9.21
N GLN A 18 -6.69 -2.42 9.91
CA GLN A 18 -6.32 -1.12 9.39
C GLN A 18 -4.81 -0.95 9.51
N ILE A 19 -4.18 -0.62 8.38
CA ILE A 19 -2.73 -0.46 8.32
C ILE A 19 -2.42 0.94 7.82
N VAL A 20 -1.54 1.64 8.53
CA VAL A 20 -1.13 2.99 8.14
C VAL A 20 0.35 2.94 7.78
N ILE A 21 0.67 3.37 6.56
CA ILE A 21 2.06 3.40 6.10
C ILE A 21 2.36 4.76 5.48
N GLN A 22 3.64 5.12 5.51
CA GLN A 22 4.08 6.38 4.93
C GLN A 22 4.05 6.31 3.41
N GLU A 23 3.94 7.47 2.78
CA GLU A 23 3.88 7.53 1.31
C GLU A 23 5.07 6.86 0.66
N ASP A 24 6.27 7.12 1.17
CA ASP A 24 7.47 6.52 0.61
C ASP A 24 7.44 5.02 0.68
N GLU A 25 7.04 4.50 1.82
CA GLU A 25 6.96 3.05 2.00
C GLU A 25 5.88 2.45 1.12
N ALA A 26 4.78 3.17 0.96
CA ALA A 26 3.70 2.70 0.10
C ALA A 26 4.17 2.56 -1.34
N LYS A 27 4.97 3.51 -1.81
CA LYS A 27 5.50 3.44 -3.17
C LYS A 27 6.44 2.26 -3.34
N GLU A 28 7.30 2.02 -2.36
CA GLU A 28 8.22 0.90 -2.43
C GLU A 28 7.47 -0.42 -2.43
N LEU A 29 6.45 -0.52 -1.60
CA LEU A 29 5.66 -1.74 -1.53
C LEU A 29 4.94 -1.99 -2.84
N ALA A 30 4.36 -0.95 -3.42
CA ALA A 30 3.65 -1.09 -4.68
C ALA A 30 4.58 -1.55 -5.78
N ASN A 31 5.80 -0.98 -5.83
CA ASN A 31 6.78 -1.39 -6.81
C ASN A 31 7.22 -2.83 -6.63
N ALA A 32 7.39 -3.26 -5.39
CA ALA A 32 7.78 -4.62 -5.10
C ALA A 32 6.72 -5.60 -5.55
N ILE A 33 5.46 -5.27 -5.31
CA ILE A 33 4.35 -6.13 -5.71
C ILE A 33 4.27 -6.20 -7.23
N LEU A 34 4.39 -5.07 -7.90
CA LEU A 34 4.32 -5.05 -9.36
C LEU A 34 5.47 -5.84 -9.98
N ASP A 35 6.67 -5.67 -9.42
CA ASP A 35 7.83 -6.42 -9.93
C ASP A 35 7.60 -7.92 -9.80
N TYR A 36 7.06 -8.33 -8.68
CA TYR A 36 6.83 -9.77 -8.46
C TYR A 36 5.88 -10.33 -9.51
N PHE A 37 4.79 -9.63 -9.77
CA PHE A 37 3.79 -10.14 -10.70
C PHE A 37 4.19 -9.97 -12.16
N GLU A 38 5.07 -9.02 -12.46
CA GLU A 38 5.49 -8.81 -13.83
C GLU A 38 6.62 -9.73 -14.26
N GLU A 39 7.23 -10.41 -13.32
CA GLU A 39 8.34 -11.29 -13.63
C GLU A 39 7.91 -12.68 -14.11
N GLU A 40 6.65 -12.93 -14.19
CA GLU A 40 6.18 -14.24 -14.63
C GLU A 40 6.44 -14.49 -16.12
#